data_7035adf49f92a8855d68e65704f6cb97
#
_entry.id   7035adf49f92a8855d68e65704f6cb97
#
_cell.length_a   1.000
_cell.length_b   1.000
_cell.length_c   1.000
_cell.angle_alpha   90.00
_cell.angle_beta   90.00
_cell.angle_gamma   90.00
#
_symmetry.space_group_name_H-M   'P 1'
#
loop_
_entity.id
_entity.type
_entity.pdbx_description
1 polymer ?
#
loop_
_entity_poly.entity_id
_entity_poly.type
_entity_poly.pdbx_seq_one_letter_code
_entity_poly.pdbx_strand_id
1 'polypeptide(L)'
;MKGGVGLSKRSSAETALLLGALVFYLYIAWSVPYSTTDDLQWGMDQGLRWWLQGSLNSRYVGNFFAVAMCHSPLVKTLVMGLTMFAIPLLMARLAARGEERSLLPIYLASSAGLLLMPPVMWQETYAWVSGFGNYVVPTLLFLVWLLLVRRIVDRGGHRLL
;
A
#
# COMPACT_ATOMS: atom_id res chain seq x y z
N MET A 1 -38.78 -0.92 -6.34
CA MET A 1 -38.25 0.27 -5.64
C MET A 1 -36.74 0.33 -5.88
N LYS A 2 -36.27 1.31 -6.65
CA LYS A 2 -34.84 1.51 -6.93
C LYS A 2 -34.22 2.27 -5.75
N GLY A 3 -33.64 1.54 -4.80
CA GLY A 3 -32.77 2.13 -3.78
C GLY A 3 -31.44 2.52 -4.42
N GLY A 4 -31.32 3.76 -4.88
CA GLY A 4 -30.03 4.33 -5.27
C GLY A 4 -29.13 4.32 -4.05
N VAL A 5 -28.01 3.59 -4.13
CA VAL A 5 -26.92 3.66 -3.15
C VAL A 5 -26.35 5.08 -3.25
N GLY A 6 -26.90 5.98 -2.45
CA GLY A 6 -26.37 7.33 -2.29
C GLY A 6 -24.99 7.23 -1.69
N LEU A 7 -23.96 7.48 -2.50
CA LEU A 7 -22.61 7.73 -1.99
C LEU A 7 -22.74 8.88 -1.00
N SER A 8 -22.63 8.56 0.30
CA SER A 8 -22.59 9.57 1.35
C SER A 8 -21.46 10.56 0.99
N LYS A 9 -21.80 11.82 0.79
CA LYS A 9 -20.79 12.86 0.57
C LYS A 9 -19.90 12.89 1.81
N ARG A 10 -18.63 12.54 1.64
CA ARG A 10 -17.62 12.70 2.69
C ARG A 10 -17.64 14.12 3.18
N SER A 11 -17.55 14.31 4.50
CA SER A 11 -17.43 15.66 5.04
C SER A 11 -16.12 16.29 4.57
N SER A 12 -16.09 17.61 4.43
CA SER A 12 -14.86 18.35 4.08
C SER A 12 -13.72 18.04 5.05
N ALA A 13 -14.04 17.82 6.33
CA ALA A 13 -13.08 17.45 7.36
C ALA A 13 -12.48 16.06 7.13
N GLU A 14 -13.28 15.05 6.76
CA GLU A 14 -12.77 13.71 6.42
C GLU A 14 -11.83 13.75 5.22
N THR A 15 -12.19 14.53 4.19
CA THR A 15 -11.34 14.71 3.01
C THR A 15 -10.02 15.37 3.38
N ALA A 16 -10.05 16.43 4.19
CA ALA A 16 -8.84 17.12 4.66
C ALA A 16 -7.92 16.19 5.47
N LEU A 17 -8.49 15.36 6.37
CA LEU A 17 -7.73 14.40 7.16
C LEU A 17 -7.06 13.33 6.27
N LEU A 18 -7.76 12.80 5.27
CA LEU A 18 -7.19 11.83 4.33
C LEU A 18 -6.09 12.44 3.47
N LEU A 19 -6.27 13.69 3.01
CA LEU A 19 -5.22 14.41 2.28
C LEU A 19 -3.99 14.67 3.18
N GLY A 20 -4.21 15.07 4.42
CA GLY A 20 -3.14 15.22 5.41
C GLY A 20 -2.39 13.91 5.66
N ALA A 21 -3.10 12.80 5.77
CA ALA A 21 -2.50 11.48 5.92
C ALA A 21 -1.68 11.08 4.67
N LEU A 22 -2.17 11.37 3.47
CA LEU A 22 -1.43 11.12 2.24
C LEU A 22 -0.11 11.91 2.21
N VAL A 23 -0.17 13.22 2.50
CA VAL A 23 1.04 14.07 2.58
C VAL A 23 2.01 13.55 3.64
N PHE A 24 1.51 13.15 4.80
CA PHE A 24 2.32 12.58 5.87
C PHE A 24 3.05 11.30 5.44
N TYR A 25 2.36 10.36 4.78
CA TYR A 25 3.00 9.13 4.28
C TYR A 25 3.99 9.39 3.15
N LEU A 26 3.73 10.37 2.28
CA LEU A 26 4.70 10.80 1.26
C LEU A 26 5.94 11.42 1.91
N TYR A 27 5.78 12.20 2.98
CA TYR A 27 6.89 12.75 3.74
C TYR A 27 7.73 11.66 4.41
N ILE A 28 7.10 10.67 5.05
CA ILE A 28 7.81 9.50 5.60
C ILE A 28 8.60 8.80 4.50
N ALA A 29 7.94 8.48 3.38
CA ALA A 29 8.57 7.77 2.26
C ALA A 29 9.77 8.54 1.68
N TRP A 30 9.66 9.87 1.59
CA TRP A 30 10.78 10.73 1.18
C TRP A 30 11.96 10.63 2.14
N SER A 31 11.68 10.60 3.44
CA SER A 31 12.67 10.59 4.52
C SER A 31 13.38 9.24 4.69
N VAL A 32 12.87 8.14 4.13
CA VAL A 32 13.52 6.82 4.20
C VAL A 32 14.81 6.86 3.37
N PRO A 33 15.99 6.61 3.98
CA PRO A 33 17.25 6.56 3.26
C PRO A 33 17.43 5.24 2.50
N TYR A 34 18.32 5.21 1.54
CA TYR A 34 18.87 3.97 0.99
C TYR A 34 19.99 3.50 1.94
N SER A 35 19.66 2.58 2.82
CA SER A 35 20.53 2.24 3.98
C SER A 35 21.12 0.83 3.92
N THR A 36 20.61 -0.04 3.05
CA THR A 36 21.06 -1.41 2.95
C THR A 36 21.96 -1.64 1.75
N THR A 37 22.83 -2.64 1.83
CA THR A 37 23.64 -3.08 0.68
C THR A 37 22.76 -3.48 -0.50
N ASP A 38 21.60 -4.10 -0.23
CA ASP A 38 20.61 -4.47 -1.24
C ASP A 38 20.06 -3.23 -1.96
N ASP A 39 19.69 -2.17 -1.25
CA ASP A 39 19.18 -0.94 -1.86
C ASP A 39 20.21 -0.34 -2.83
N LEU A 40 21.48 -0.33 -2.43
CA LEU A 40 22.56 0.16 -3.26
C LEU A 40 22.79 -0.73 -4.49
N GLN A 41 22.76 -2.05 -4.33
CA GLN A 41 22.93 -3.00 -5.44
C GLN A 41 21.78 -2.92 -6.44
N TRP A 42 20.52 -2.84 -5.97
CA TRP A 42 19.35 -2.66 -6.82
C TRP A 42 19.34 -1.30 -7.53
N GLY A 43 19.97 -0.28 -6.96
CA GLY A 43 20.12 1.06 -7.55
C GLY A 43 21.24 1.17 -8.59
N MET A 44 22.04 0.14 -8.81
CA MET A 44 23.08 0.09 -9.86
C MET A 44 22.56 -0.55 -11.14
N ASP A 45 23.24 -0.35 -12.26
CA ASP A 45 22.97 -1.03 -13.54
C ASP A 45 22.97 -2.56 -13.42
N GLN A 46 23.71 -3.09 -12.46
CA GLN A 46 23.72 -4.51 -12.12
C GLN A 46 22.35 -4.99 -11.63
N GLY A 47 21.64 -4.23 -10.80
CA GLY A 47 20.30 -4.57 -10.33
C GLY A 47 19.31 -4.67 -11.48
N LEU A 48 19.33 -3.73 -12.42
CA LEU A 48 18.52 -3.76 -13.62
C LEU A 48 18.81 -5.01 -14.49
N ARG A 49 20.10 -5.33 -14.69
CA ARG A 49 20.51 -6.53 -15.42
C ARG A 49 20.02 -7.81 -14.75
N TRP A 50 20.17 -7.93 -13.45
CA TRP A 50 19.68 -9.08 -12.70
C TRP A 50 18.17 -9.27 -12.84
N TRP A 51 17.40 -8.17 -12.78
CA TRP A 51 15.96 -8.23 -12.96
C TRP A 51 15.59 -8.69 -14.38
N LEU A 52 16.21 -8.11 -15.43
CA LEU A 52 15.96 -8.45 -16.84
C LEU A 52 16.32 -9.92 -17.14
N GLN A 53 17.38 -10.45 -16.54
CA GLN A 53 17.83 -11.83 -16.72
C GLN A 53 17.03 -12.84 -15.90
N GLY A 54 16.23 -12.38 -14.91
CA GLY A 54 15.50 -13.27 -14.00
C GLY A 54 16.42 -14.15 -13.14
N SER A 55 17.68 -13.76 -12.96
CA SER A 55 18.76 -14.63 -12.50
C SER A 55 18.83 -14.82 -10.97
N LEU A 56 18.15 -14.01 -10.17
CA LEU A 56 18.36 -13.98 -8.72
C LEU A 56 17.35 -14.78 -7.91
N ASN A 57 16.07 -14.65 -8.21
CA ASN A 57 15.00 -15.32 -7.48
C ASN A 57 13.66 -15.19 -8.24
N SER A 58 12.63 -15.91 -7.78
CA SER A 58 11.31 -15.90 -8.40
C SER A 58 10.44 -14.66 -8.06
N ARG A 59 10.97 -13.65 -7.39
CA ARG A 59 10.23 -12.43 -6.95
C ARG A 59 10.20 -11.35 -8.05
N TYR A 60 9.81 -11.70 -9.26
CA TYR A 60 9.95 -10.86 -10.44
C TYR A 60 9.26 -9.49 -10.29
N VAL A 61 8.02 -9.47 -9.80
CA VAL A 61 7.25 -8.23 -9.58
C VAL A 61 7.84 -7.39 -8.44
N GLY A 62 8.20 -8.02 -7.32
CA GLY A 62 8.83 -7.32 -6.20
C GLY A 62 10.17 -6.70 -6.57
N ASN A 63 11.00 -7.44 -7.31
CA ASN A 63 12.29 -6.94 -7.80
C ASN A 63 12.12 -5.79 -8.81
N PHE A 64 11.06 -5.79 -9.64
CA PHE A 64 10.73 -4.64 -10.48
C PHE A 64 10.55 -3.36 -9.63
N PHE A 65 9.76 -3.44 -8.56
CA PHE A 65 9.58 -2.30 -7.66
C PHE A 65 10.87 -1.93 -6.94
N ALA A 66 11.68 -2.91 -6.52
CA ALA A 66 12.98 -2.65 -5.89
C ALA A 66 13.90 -1.86 -6.84
N VAL A 67 14.07 -2.32 -8.09
CA VAL A 67 14.86 -1.60 -9.11
C VAL A 67 14.30 -0.19 -9.32
N ALA A 68 13.00 -0.06 -9.59
CA ALA A 68 12.39 1.24 -9.89
C ALA A 68 12.55 2.25 -8.74
N MET A 69 12.35 1.80 -7.50
CA MET A 69 12.48 2.66 -6.32
C MET A 69 13.94 3.00 -6.01
N CYS A 70 14.86 2.06 -6.18
CA CYS A 70 16.27 2.31 -5.88
C CYS A 70 16.96 3.18 -6.95
N HIS A 71 16.43 3.26 -8.17
CA HIS A 71 16.94 4.15 -9.21
C HIS A 71 16.39 5.58 -9.13
N SER A 72 15.25 5.80 -8.45
CA SER A 72 14.61 7.11 -8.43
C SER A 72 13.99 7.44 -7.07
N PRO A 73 14.52 8.48 -6.38
CA PRO A 73 13.91 8.96 -5.12
C PRO A 73 12.45 9.37 -5.28
N LEU A 74 12.05 9.91 -6.43
CA LEU A 74 10.67 10.27 -6.70
C LEU A 74 9.78 9.03 -6.81
N VAL A 75 10.20 8.02 -7.57
CA VAL A 75 9.48 6.73 -7.69
C VAL A 75 9.38 6.05 -6.32
N LYS A 76 10.48 6.03 -5.55
CA LYS A 76 10.49 5.53 -4.17
C LYS A 76 9.41 6.21 -3.34
N THR A 77 9.41 7.54 -3.32
CA THR A 77 8.47 8.34 -2.53
C THR A 77 7.02 8.06 -2.91
N LEU A 78 6.73 8.04 -4.21
CA LEU A 78 5.38 7.78 -4.69
C LEU A 78 4.94 6.35 -4.38
N VAL A 79 5.74 5.35 -4.70
CA VAL A 79 5.38 3.93 -4.47
C VAL A 79 5.21 3.66 -2.98
N MET A 80 6.20 4.04 -2.15
CA MET A 80 6.12 3.79 -0.70
C MET A 80 5.00 4.59 -0.05
N GLY A 81 4.91 5.90 -0.32
CA GLY A 81 3.91 6.78 0.30
C GLY A 81 2.48 6.40 -0.07
N LEU A 82 2.21 6.13 -1.35
CA LEU A 82 0.89 5.69 -1.81
C LEU A 82 0.53 4.31 -1.25
N THR A 83 1.50 3.39 -1.17
CA THR A 83 1.27 2.05 -0.60
C THR A 83 0.96 2.14 0.90
N MET A 84 1.73 2.90 1.67
CA MET A 84 1.49 3.11 3.10
C MET A 84 0.14 3.78 3.37
N PHE A 85 -0.28 4.71 2.53
CA PHE A 85 -1.59 5.34 2.61
C PHE A 85 -2.73 4.36 2.23
N ALA A 86 -2.52 3.56 1.18
CA ALA A 86 -3.56 2.69 0.63
C ALA A 86 -3.83 1.46 1.48
N ILE A 87 -2.82 0.86 2.13
CA ILE A 87 -3.00 -0.34 2.97
C ILE A 87 -4.06 -0.11 4.06
N PRO A 88 -3.96 0.90 4.95
CA PRO A 88 -5.00 1.19 5.95
C PRO A 88 -6.36 1.49 5.34
N LEU A 89 -6.40 2.15 4.16
CA LEU A 89 -7.65 2.45 3.47
C LEU A 89 -8.33 1.19 2.94
N LEU A 90 -7.56 0.25 2.39
CA LEU A 90 -8.07 -1.04 1.92
C LEU A 90 -8.51 -1.91 3.09
N MET A 91 -7.76 -1.92 4.19
CA MET A 91 -8.15 -2.61 5.42
C MET A 91 -9.47 -2.05 5.97
N ALA A 92 -9.62 -0.73 6.01
CA ALA A 92 -10.87 -0.10 6.43
C ALA A 92 -12.05 -0.51 5.52
N ARG A 93 -11.85 -0.56 4.21
CA ARG A 93 -12.87 -1.01 3.26
C ARG A 93 -13.22 -2.49 3.39
N LEU A 94 -12.24 -3.33 3.70
CA LEU A 94 -12.46 -4.76 3.94
C LEU A 94 -13.19 -5.00 5.27
N ALA A 95 -12.89 -4.24 6.31
CA ALA A 95 -13.53 -4.35 7.61
C ALA A 95 -14.95 -3.79 7.63
N ALA A 96 -15.22 -2.76 6.82
CA ALA A 96 -16.53 -2.13 6.75
C ALA A 96 -17.61 -3.09 6.23
N ARG A 97 -18.75 -3.14 6.94
CA ARG A 97 -19.89 -4.03 6.61
C ARG A 97 -20.94 -3.39 5.70
N GLY A 98 -20.63 -2.24 5.10
CA GLY A 98 -21.48 -1.56 4.12
C GLY A 98 -22.45 -0.53 4.70
N GLU A 99 -22.64 -0.48 6.01
CA GLU A 99 -23.53 0.46 6.68
C GLU A 99 -22.81 1.61 7.41
N GLU A 100 -21.49 1.56 7.45
CA GLU A 100 -20.72 2.61 8.12
C GLU A 100 -20.82 3.94 7.38
N ARG A 101 -21.22 4.96 8.13
CA ARG A 101 -21.32 6.34 7.63
C ARG A 101 -19.94 6.94 7.28
N SER A 102 -18.88 6.48 7.97
CA SER A 102 -17.51 6.93 7.74
C SER A 102 -16.52 5.77 7.88
N LEU A 103 -15.55 5.69 6.97
CA LEU A 103 -14.43 4.76 7.06
C LEU A 103 -13.26 5.31 7.89
N LEU A 104 -13.33 6.59 8.26
CA LEU A 104 -12.23 7.31 8.90
C LEU A 104 -11.77 6.68 10.23
N PRO A 105 -12.66 6.27 11.16
CA PRO A 105 -12.21 5.65 12.41
C PRO A 105 -11.43 4.34 12.18
N ILE A 106 -11.88 3.50 11.25
CA ILE A 106 -11.22 2.23 10.92
C ILE A 106 -9.88 2.51 10.22
N TYR A 107 -9.86 3.49 9.31
CA TYR A 107 -8.63 3.96 8.67
C TYR A 107 -7.60 4.43 9.68
N LEU A 108 -8.00 5.28 10.64
CA LEU A 108 -7.11 5.80 11.67
C LEU A 108 -6.58 4.69 12.58
N ALA A 109 -7.44 3.76 13.00
CA ALA A 109 -7.04 2.60 13.79
C ALA A 109 -6.03 1.71 13.03
N SER A 110 -6.28 1.44 11.74
CA SER A 110 -5.36 0.67 10.90
C SER A 110 -4.04 1.40 10.67
N SER A 111 -4.07 2.73 10.47
CA SER A 111 -2.87 3.57 10.36
C SER A 111 -2.07 3.59 11.67
N ALA A 112 -2.74 3.69 12.82
CA ALA A 112 -2.09 3.61 14.11
C ALA A 112 -1.39 2.26 14.31
N GLY A 113 -2.03 1.15 13.95
CA GLY A 113 -1.42 -0.18 14.00
C GLY A 113 -0.16 -0.28 13.14
N LEU A 114 -0.15 0.35 11.96
CA LEU A 114 1.02 0.42 11.10
C LEU A 114 2.14 1.28 11.71
N LEU A 115 1.80 2.47 12.25
CA LEU A 115 2.77 3.43 12.76
C LEU A 115 3.33 3.03 14.14
N LEU A 116 2.58 2.28 14.94
CA LEU A 116 2.98 1.77 16.26
C LEU A 116 3.69 0.42 16.20
N MET A 117 4.00 -0.06 15.01
CA MET A 117 4.80 -1.28 14.83
C MET A 117 6.16 -1.14 15.52
N PRO A 118 6.69 -2.20 16.15
CA PRO A 118 8.01 -2.16 16.76
C PRO A 118 9.09 -1.66 15.80
N PRO A 119 10.06 -0.84 16.25
CA PRO A 119 11.06 -0.24 15.37
C PRO A 119 11.84 -1.25 14.53
N VAL A 120 12.15 -2.42 15.08
CA VAL A 120 12.84 -3.51 14.34
C VAL A 120 11.99 -3.97 13.16
N MET A 121 10.68 -4.19 13.36
CA MET A 121 9.79 -4.59 12.27
C MET A 121 9.65 -3.48 11.21
N TRP A 122 9.65 -2.22 11.64
CA TRP A 122 9.68 -1.07 10.74
C TRP A 122 10.92 -1.06 9.85
N GLN A 123 12.10 -1.27 10.45
CA GLN A 123 13.37 -1.33 9.72
C GLN A 123 13.39 -2.44 8.68
N GLU A 124 12.90 -3.61 9.04
CA GLU A 124 12.92 -4.80 8.17
C GLU A 124 11.81 -4.81 7.10
N THR A 125 10.86 -3.87 7.15
CA THR A 125 9.72 -3.83 6.21
C THR A 125 9.60 -2.48 5.51
N TYR A 126 9.33 -1.42 6.27
CA TYR A 126 8.98 -0.10 5.73
C TYR A 126 10.19 0.80 5.47
N ALA A 127 11.28 0.64 6.22
CA ALA A 127 12.49 1.44 6.04
C ALA A 127 13.55 0.75 5.15
N TRP A 128 13.30 -0.46 4.69
CA TRP A 128 14.14 -1.18 3.73
C TRP A 128 13.53 -1.07 2.33
N VAL A 129 14.08 -0.21 1.47
CA VAL A 129 13.48 0.16 0.17
C VAL A 129 13.27 -1.04 -0.75
N SER A 130 14.29 -1.87 -0.95
CA SER A 130 14.17 -3.07 -1.78
C SER A 130 13.29 -4.14 -1.14
N GLY A 131 13.32 -4.28 0.19
CA GLY A 131 12.41 -5.13 0.96
C GLY A 131 10.97 -4.67 0.87
N PHE A 132 10.71 -3.36 0.88
CA PHE A 132 9.37 -2.80 0.70
C PHE A 132 8.72 -3.27 -0.61
N GLY A 133 9.46 -3.25 -1.72
CA GLY A 133 9.01 -3.78 -3.01
C GLY A 133 8.63 -5.26 -2.96
N ASN A 134 9.35 -6.05 -2.18
CA ASN A 134 9.20 -7.50 -2.11
C ASN A 134 8.16 -7.98 -1.08
N TYR A 135 7.83 -7.16 -0.07
CA TYR A 135 6.94 -7.59 1.03
C TYR A 135 5.71 -6.69 1.19
N VAL A 136 5.88 -5.37 1.13
CA VAL A 136 4.78 -4.43 1.42
C VAL A 136 3.92 -4.19 0.18
N VAL A 137 4.53 -4.03 -1.00
CA VAL A 137 3.78 -3.91 -2.25
C VAL A 137 2.94 -5.16 -2.55
N PRO A 138 3.45 -6.40 -2.41
CA PRO A 138 2.61 -7.59 -2.54
C PRO A 138 1.44 -7.63 -1.55
N THR A 139 1.64 -7.15 -0.32
CA THR A 139 0.55 -7.02 0.66
C THR A 139 -0.56 -6.08 0.16
N LEU A 140 -0.20 -4.94 -0.43
CA LEU A 140 -1.17 -4.04 -1.08
C LEU A 140 -1.95 -4.76 -2.18
N LEU A 141 -1.25 -5.47 -3.08
CA LEU A 141 -1.87 -6.21 -4.19
C LEU A 141 -2.81 -7.30 -3.68
N PHE A 142 -2.42 -8.00 -2.62
CA PHE A 142 -3.27 -8.99 -1.97
C PHE A 142 -4.55 -8.38 -1.38
N LEU A 143 -4.47 -7.23 -0.72
CA LEU A 143 -5.65 -6.52 -0.21
C LEU A 143 -6.58 -6.05 -1.34
N VAL A 144 -6.02 -5.58 -2.45
CA VAL A 144 -6.80 -5.25 -3.66
C VAL A 144 -7.52 -6.49 -4.20
N TRP A 145 -6.82 -7.61 -4.30
CA TRP A 145 -7.41 -8.88 -4.73
C TRP A 145 -8.55 -9.31 -3.82
N LEU A 146 -8.37 -9.24 -2.49
CA LEU A 146 -9.44 -9.56 -1.53
C LEU A 146 -10.69 -8.69 -1.73
N LEU A 147 -10.51 -7.38 -1.98
CA LEU A 147 -11.64 -6.49 -2.28
C LEU A 147 -12.35 -6.87 -3.58
N LEU A 148 -11.61 -7.29 -4.60
CA LEU A 148 -12.20 -7.76 -5.86
C LEU A 148 -13.00 -9.04 -5.66
N VAL A 149 -12.44 -10.02 -4.95
CA VAL A 149 -13.13 -11.26 -4.60
C VAL A 149 -14.41 -10.97 -3.82
N ARG A 150 -14.34 -10.14 -2.77
CA ARG A 150 -15.51 -9.72 -2.01
C ARG A 150 -16.60 -9.12 -2.91
N ARG A 151 -16.23 -8.21 -3.83
CA ARG A 151 -17.19 -7.61 -4.76
C ARG A 151 -17.87 -8.63 -5.68
N ILE A 152 -17.13 -9.65 -6.12
CA ILE A 152 -17.67 -10.73 -6.95
C ILE A 152 -18.67 -11.57 -6.15
N VAL A 153 -18.31 -11.95 -4.93
CA VAL A 153 -19.18 -12.74 -4.03
C VAL A 153 -20.45 -11.97 -3.69
N ASP A 154 -20.33 -10.69 -3.29
CA ASP A 154 -21.47 -9.85 -2.94
C ASP A 154 -22.45 -9.68 -4.13
N ARG A 155 -21.93 -9.57 -5.36
CA ARG A 155 -22.76 -9.47 -6.58
C ARG A 155 -23.37 -10.81 -6.99
N GLY A 156 -22.67 -11.92 -6.79
CA GLY A 156 -23.12 -13.27 -7.11
C GLY A 156 -24.24 -13.74 -6.18
N GLY A 157 -24.16 -13.41 -4.90
CA GLY A 157 -25.18 -13.74 -3.91
C GLY A 157 -26.56 -13.14 -4.20
N HIS A 158 -26.63 -11.99 -4.85
CA HIS A 158 -27.91 -11.37 -5.28
C HIS A 158 -28.55 -12.03 -6.52
N ARG A 159 -27.87 -12.97 -7.19
CA ARG A 159 -28.41 -13.71 -8.34
C ARG A 159 -28.90 -15.12 -7.98
N LEU A 160 -28.64 -15.56 -6.76
CA LEU A 160 -29.01 -16.90 -6.26
C LEU A 160 -30.16 -16.86 -5.24
N LEU A 161 -30.69 -15.71 -4.90
CA LEU A 161 -31.90 -15.46 -4.10
C LEU A 161 -32.97 -14.75 -4.94
#